data_024924f05f4d29cfe7e0b216e01c9652
#
_entry.id   024924f05f4d29cfe7e0b216e01c9652
#
_cell.length_a   1.000
_cell.length_b   1.000
_cell.length_c   1.000
_cell.angle_alpha   90.00
_cell.angle_beta   90.00
_cell.angle_gamma   90.00
#
_symmetry.space_group_name_H-M   'P 1'
#
loop_
_entity.id
_entity.type
_entity.pdbx_description
1 polymer ?
#
loop_
_entity_poly.entity_id
_entity_poly.type
_entity_poly.pdbx_seq_one_letter_code
_entity_poly.pdbx_strand_id
1 'polypeptide(L)'
;MNVHVDDVFTGAPLTALVYDDGFAIGEFFRALAVRAKGSGLRLGGAIEKATAPAAPGHRCDMALEVLASGETVKISEDRGALARGCRLDLDGLIRVCGLVLSSLRDCDAILLNKFGKTEAEGGGFRGIISDALTLEIPVVIGVPLRNLAAWREFAGDLAAEYDLSGV
;
A
#
# COMPACT_ATOMS: atom_id res chain seq x y z
N MET A 1 -16.26 -3.89 -12.80
CA MET A 1 -16.50 -2.54 -12.26
C MET A 1 -15.34 -1.64 -12.64
N ASN A 2 -15.60 -0.61 -13.41
CA ASN A 2 -14.56 0.39 -13.68
C ASN A 2 -14.42 1.27 -12.44
N VAL A 3 -13.34 1.07 -11.69
CA VAL A 3 -12.98 1.97 -10.61
C VAL A 3 -12.41 3.23 -11.28
N HIS A 4 -13.19 4.31 -11.24
CA HIS A 4 -12.71 5.58 -11.73
C HIS A 4 -11.72 6.19 -10.76
N VAL A 5 -10.59 6.68 -11.26
CA VAL A 5 -9.53 7.30 -10.44
C VAL A 5 -10.10 8.40 -9.57
N ASP A 6 -10.96 9.23 -10.13
CA ASP A 6 -11.56 10.35 -9.40
C ASP A 6 -12.39 9.89 -8.20
N ASP A 7 -13.16 8.80 -8.35
CA ASP A 7 -14.00 8.28 -7.27
C ASP A 7 -13.16 7.71 -6.11
N VAL A 8 -12.03 7.09 -6.42
CA VAL A 8 -11.16 6.44 -5.43
C VAL A 8 -10.40 7.46 -4.58
N PHE A 9 -9.91 8.53 -5.22
CA PHE A 9 -9.07 9.51 -4.54
C PHE A 9 -9.82 10.73 -3.98
N THR A 10 -11.05 10.97 -4.41
CA THR A 10 -11.81 12.17 -4.01
C THR A 10 -13.10 11.87 -3.27
N GLY A 11 -13.57 10.61 -3.29
CA GLY A 11 -14.88 10.25 -2.75
C GLY A 11 -14.94 10.15 -1.22
N ALA A 12 -13.83 9.82 -0.56
CA ALA A 12 -13.75 9.66 0.88
C ALA A 12 -12.35 9.97 1.39
N PRO A 13 -12.19 10.35 2.66
CA PRO A 13 -10.87 10.60 3.23
C PRO A 13 -10.01 9.34 3.32
N LEU A 14 -10.65 8.17 3.40
CA LEU A 14 -9.99 6.89 3.52
C LEU A 14 -10.73 5.86 2.67
N THR A 15 -10.02 5.16 1.80
CA THR A 15 -10.61 4.17 0.89
C THR A 15 -9.83 2.87 0.93
N ALA A 16 -10.53 1.78 1.21
CA ALA A 16 -10.00 0.44 1.14
C ALA A 16 -10.32 -0.21 -0.21
N LEU A 17 -9.31 -0.76 -0.86
CA LEU A 17 -9.46 -1.63 -2.02
C LEU A 17 -9.31 -3.07 -1.52
N VAL A 18 -10.44 -3.76 -1.36
CA VAL A 18 -10.51 -5.09 -0.77
C VAL A 18 -10.27 -6.14 -1.84
N TYR A 19 -9.38 -7.09 -1.59
CA TYR A 19 -9.03 -8.11 -2.57
C TYR A 19 -8.77 -9.47 -1.94
N ASP A 20 -8.97 -10.52 -2.74
CA ASP A 20 -8.69 -11.92 -2.37
C ASP A 20 -7.23 -12.30 -2.57
N ASP A 21 -6.78 -13.33 -1.89
CA ASP A 21 -5.49 -13.96 -2.16
C ASP A 21 -5.42 -14.39 -3.64
N GLY A 22 -4.29 -14.11 -4.28
CA GLY A 22 -4.10 -14.38 -5.70
C GLY A 22 -4.45 -13.22 -6.64
N PHE A 23 -5.14 -12.19 -6.15
CA PHE A 23 -5.35 -10.98 -6.93
C PHE A 23 -4.02 -10.21 -7.07
N ALA A 24 -3.70 -9.79 -8.29
CA ALA A 24 -2.46 -9.05 -8.60
C ALA A 24 -2.57 -7.57 -8.18
N ILE A 25 -2.66 -7.31 -6.88
CA ILE A 25 -2.87 -5.96 -6.35
C ILE A 25 -1.74 -4.99 -6.73
N GLY A 26 -0.51 -5.47 -6.79
CA GLY A 26 0.63 -4.64 -7.19
C GLY A 26 0.51 -4.12 -8.62
N GLU A 27 0.07 -4.95 -9.55
CA GLU A 27 -0.19 -4.54 -10.94
C GLU A 27 -1.35 -3.54 -11.01
N PHE A 28 -2.41 -3.80 -10.26
CA PHE A 28 -3.54 -2.90 -10.17
C PHE A 28 -3.13 -1.52 -9.66
N PHE A 29 -2.32 -1.48 -8.60
CA PHE A 29 -1.84 -0.22 -8.02
C PHE A 29 -0.89 0.53 -8.96
N ARG A 30 -0.03 -0.16 -9.69
CA ARG A 30 0.83 0.49 -10.68
C ARG A 30 -0.01 1.15 -11.79
N ALA A 31 -1.03 0.46 -12.28
CA ALA A 31 -1.94 1.02 -13.27
C ALA A 31 -2.73 2.22 -12.72
N LEU A 32 -3.19 2.12 -11.48
CA LEU A 32 -3.90 3.21 -10.80
C LEU A 32 -3.00 4.44 -10.61
N ALA A 33 -1.74 4.22 -10.21
CA ALA A 33 -0.76 5.30 -10.05
C ALA A 33 -0.47 6.02 -11.37
N VAL A 34 -0.34 5.29 -12.47
CA VAL A 34 -0.13 5.86 -13.80
C VAL A 34 -1.33 6.73 -14.21
N ARG A 35 -2.55 6.25 -13.99
CA ARG A 35 -3.77 7.01 -14.29
C ARG A 35 -3.87 8.28 -13.44
N ALA A 36 -3.59 8.18 -12.16
CA ALA A 36 -3.63 9.33 -11.26
C ALA A 36 -2.63 10.42 -11.66
N LYS A 37 -1.40 10.02 -11.99
CA LYS A 37 -0.39 10.95 -12.53
C LYS A 37 -0.85 11.59 -13.84
N GLY A 38 -1.46 10.82 -14.73
CA GLY A 38 -2.03 11.30 -16.00
C GLY A 38 -3.14 12.33 -15.79
N SER A 39 -3.85 12.26 -14.67
CA SER A 39 -4.88 13.23 -14.26
C SER A 39 -4.31 14.44 -13.51
N GLY A 40 -3.01 14.54 -13.34
CA GLY A 40 -2.33 15.65 -12.67
C GLY A 40 -2.24 15.53 -11.16
N LEU A 41 -2.60 14.38 -10.56
CA LEU A 41 -2.46 14.15 -9.12
C LEU A 41 -1.01 13.88 -8.72
N ARG A 42 -0.57 14.56 -7.67
CA ARG A 42 0.72 14.29 -7.03
C ARG A 42 0.52 13.18 -6.00
N LEU A 43 0.91 11.95 -6.36
CA LEU A 43 0.77 10.78 -5.49
C LEU A 43 1.98 10.62 -4.57
N GLY A 44 1.68 10.44 -3.28
CA GLY A 44 2.62 9.89 -2.32
C GLY A 44 2.26 8.46 -1.94
N GLY A 45 2.96 7.96 -0.93
CA GLY A 45 2.78 6.60 -0.46
C GLY A 45 3.80 5.63 -1.02
N ALA A 46 3.50 4.35 -0.90
CA ALA A 46 4.41 3.30 -1.33
C ALA A 46 3.62 2.08 -1.81
N ILE A 47 4.02 1.52 -2.94
CA ILE A 47 3.41 0.34 -3.53
C ILE A 47 4.46 -0.71 -3.86
N GLU A 48 4.03 -1.95 -3.98
CA GLU A 48 4.90 -3.05 -4.33
C GLU A 48 5.55 -2.80 -5.69
N LYS A 49 6.88 -2.91 -5.72
CA LYS A 49 7.62 -2.87 -6.97
C LYS A 49 7.51 -4.20 -7.70
N ALA A 50 7.31 -4.13 -9.03
CA ALA A 50 7.40 -5.31 -9.85
C ALA A 50 8.80 -5.91 -9.73
N THR A 51 8.89 -7.13 -9.22
CA THR A 51 10.14 -7.87 -9.16
C THR A 51 10.19 -8.86 -10.33
N ALA A 52 11.38 -9.07 -10.87
CA ALA A 52 11.61 -10.18 -11.77
C ALA A 52 11.29 -11.50 -11.04
N PRO A 53 10.86 -12.57 -11.76
CA PRO A 53 10.66 -13.86 -11.13
C PRO A 53 11.91 -14.24 -10.31
N ALA A 54 11.69 -14.67 -9.06
CA ALA A 54 12.78 -15.02 -8.17
C ALA A 54 13.66 -16.10 -8.82
N ALA A 55 14.98 -15.89 -8.80
CA ALA A 55 15.91 -16.92 -9.23
C ALA A 55 15.73 -18.19 -8.37
N PRO A 56 15.96 -19.40 -8.92
CA PRO A 56 15.89 -20.62 -8.13
C PRO A 56 16.73 -20.49 -6.86
N GLY A 57 16.11 -20.67 -5.69
CA GLY A 57 16.75 -20.53 -4.39
C GLY A 57 16.50 -19.20 -3.67
N HIS A 58 15.98 -18.16 -4.32
CA HIS A 58 15.52 -16.91 -3.71
C HIS A 58 14.00 -16.94 -3.59
N ARG A 59 13.48 -17.12 -2.39
CA ARG A 59 12.04 -17.32 -2.18
C ARG A 59 11.24 -16.06 -2.01
N CYS A 60 11.88 -14.92 -1.65
CA CYS A 60 11.17 -13.66 -1.45
C CYS A 60 12.09 -12.46 -1.59
N ASP A 61 11.83 -11.66 -2.60
CA ASP A 61 12.32 -10.31 -2.70
C ASP A 61 11.12 -9.36 -2.71
N MET A 62 10.72 -8.91 -1.53
CA MET A 62 9.69 -7.88 -1.41
C MET A 62 10.36 -6.52 -1.35
N ALA A 63 9.94 -5.64 -2.23
CA ALA A 63 10.38 -4.25 -2.24
C ALA A 63 9.20 -3.32 -2.47
N LEU A 64 9.26 -2.15 -1.85
CA LEU A 64 8.30 -1.08 -2.06
C LEU A 64 8.96 0.08 -2.81
N GLU A 65 8.23 0.65 -3.74
CA GLU A 65 8.58 1.90 -4.40
C GLU A 65 7.86 3.05 -3.70
N VAL A 66 8.63 4.04 -3.25
CA VAL A 66 8.10 5.28 -2.69
C VAL A 66 7.72 6.18 -3.85
N LEU A 67 6.42 6.45 -4.00
CA LEU A 67 5.89 7.10 -5.20
C LEU A 67 6.38 8.53 -5.41
N ALA A 68 6.55 9.30 -4.34
CA ALA A 68 6.99 10.69 -4.43
C ALA A 68 8.44 10.84 -4.90
N SER A 69 9.32 9.91 -4.53
CA SER A 69 10.76 9.97 -4.84
C SER A 69 11.21 8.99 -5.92
N GLY A 70 10.44 7.93 -6.15
CA GLY A 70 10.84 6.82 -7.00
C GLY A 70 11.85 5.87 -6.36
N GLU A 71 12.20 6.09 -5.08
CA GLU A 71 13.15 5.25 -4.36
C GLU A 71 12.55 3.88 -4.06
N THR A 72 13.33 2.82 -4.28
CA THR A 72 12.94 1.45 -3.96
C THR A 72 13.62 0.99 -2.69
N VAL A 73 12.86 0.43 -1.78
CA VAL A 73 13.35 -0.08 -0.50
C VAL A 73 12.97 -1.55 -0.35
N LYS A 74 13.97 -2.40 -0.11
CA LYS A 74 13.74 -3.81 0.19
C LYS A 74 13.11 -3.95 1.58
N ILE A 75 12.03 -4.72 1.68
CA ILE A 75 11.29 -4.96 2.93
C ILE A 75 11.20 -6.44 3.30
N SER A 76 12.01 -7.28 2.69
CA SER A 76 12.12 -8.71 3.03
C SER A 76 13.45 -9.03 3.66
N GLU A 77 13.43 -9.89 4.69
CA GLU A 77 14.66 -10.45 5.27
C GLU A 77 15.10 -11.67 4.49
N ASP A 78 16.42 -11.75 4.21
CA ASP A 78 17.04 -12.96 3.69
C ASP A 78 17.34 -13.90 4.85
N ARG A 79 16.62 -15.05 4.89
CA ARG A 79 16.75 -16.07 5.94
C ARG A 79 17.64 -17.25 5.55
N GLY A 80 18.26 -17.18 4.36
CA GLY A 80 19.04 -18.27 3.79
C GLY A 80 18.21 -19.31 3.03
N ALA A 81 18.90 -20.23 2.35
CA ALA A 81 18.30 -21.15 1.38
C ALA A 81 17.32 -22.17 1.97
N LEU A 82 17.36 -22.41 3.28
CA LEU A 82 16.53 -23.40 3.96
C LEU A 82 15.29 -22.80 4.65
N ALA A 83 15.15 -21.49 4.67
CA ALA A 83 14.01 -20.83 5.30
C ALA A 83 12.76 -20.97 4.44
N ARG A 84 11.62 -21.28 5.09
CA ARG A 84 10.32 -21.32 4.46
C ARG A 84 9.58 -19.99 4.69
N GLY A 85 9.13 -19.34 3.59
CA GLY A 85 8.35 -18.13 3.61
C GLY A 85 9.16 -16.83 3.68
N CYS A 86 8.45 -15.73 3.50
CA CYS A 86 8.99 -14.39 3.56
C CYS A 86 8.92 -13.84 4.98
N ARG A 87 9.97 -13.19 5.44
CA ARG A 87 9.93 -12.39 6.64
C ARG A 87 10.02 -10.92 6.28
N LEU A 88 9.13 -10.13 6.86
CA LEU A 88 9.16 -8.69 6.74
C LEU A 88 10.38 -8.13 7.46
N ASP A 89 11.16 -7.30 6.76
CA ASP A 89 12.19 -6.47 7.36
C ASP A 89 11.55 -5.20 7.93
N LEU A 90 11.42 -5.15 9.25
CA LEU A 90 10.81 -4.03 9.94
C LEU A 90 11.61 -2.74 9.77
N ASP A 91 12.94 -2.81 9.72
CA ASP A 91 13.78 -1.62 9.49
C ASP A 91 13.56 -1.05 8.10
N GLY A 92 13.43 -1.90 7.08
CA GLY A 92 13.07 -1.49 5.74
C GLY A 92 11.70 -0.82 5.68
N LEU A 93 10.72 -1.37 6.37
CA LEU A 93 9.37 -0.78 6.44
C LEU A 93 9.39 0.58 7.16
N ILE A 94 10.12 0.71 8.26
CA ILE A 94 10.30 1.99 8.98
C ILE A 94 10.93 3.03 8.06
N ARG A 95 11.93 2.64 7.27
CA ARG A 95 12.54 3.55 6.29
C ARG A 95 11.53 4.02 5.24
N VAL A 96 10.70 3.12 4.71
CA VAL A 96 9.62 3.49 3.77
C VAL A 96 8.66 4.48 4.41
N CYS A 97 8.24 4.23 5.65
CA CYS A 97 7.37 5.15 6.39
C CYS A 97 7.98 6.54 6.55
N GLY A 98 9.26 6.62 6.87
CA GLY A 98 9.99 7.89 6.97
C GLY A 98 10.03 8.66 5.65
N LEU A 99 10.29 7.95 4.55
CA LEU A 99 10.30 8.55 3.21
C LEU A 99 8.93 9.04 2.78
N VAL A 100 7.88 8.29 3.06
CA VAL A 100 6.49 8.71 2.78
C VAL A 100 6.12 9.94 3.59
N LEU A 101 6.42 9.95 4.88
CA LEU A 101 6.13 11.08 5.78
C LEU A 101 6.85 12.36 5.33
N SER A 102 8.08 12.25 4.86
CA SER A 102 8.87 13.42 4.44
C SER A 102 8.26 14.17 3.24
N SER A 103 7.46 13.50 2.42
CA SER A 103 6.82 14.08 1.24
C SER A 103 5.31 14.27 1.39
N LEU A 104 4.74 13.93 2.54
CA LEU A 104 3.29 13.84 2.75
C LEU A 104 2.56 15.15 2.40
N ARG A 105 3.11 16.29 2.84
CA ARG A 105 2.49 17.62 2.63
C ARG A 105 2.49 18.07 1.16
N ASP A 106 3.34 17.48 0.34
CA ASP A 106 3.46 17.83 -1.08
C ASP A 106 2.56 16.96 -1.99
N CYS A 107 1.79 16.06 -1.40
CA CYS A 107 0.96 15.11 -2.13
C CYS A 107 -0.51 15.52 -2.11
N ASP A 108 -1.21 15.22 -3.21
CA ASP A 108 -2.65 15.39 -3.34
C ASP A 108 -3.41 14.18 -2.81
N ALA A 109 -2.78 13.01 -2.84
CA ALA A 109 -3.34 11.75 -2.34
C ALA A 109 -2.22 10.76 -2.02
N ILE A 110 -2.53 9.79 -1.17
CA ILE A 110 -1.60 8.74 -0.75
C ILE A 110 -2.14 7.38 -1.18
N LEU A 111 -1.26 6.58 -1.77
CA LEU A 111 -1.55 5.20 -2.13
C LEU A 111 -0.64 4.27 -1.34
N LEU A 112 -1.21 3.40 -0.51
CA LEU A 112 -0.49 2.47 0.33
C LEU A 112 -0.74 1.03 -0.10
N ASN A 113 0.31 0.24 -0.14
CA ASN A 113 0.27 -1.12 -0.70
C ASN A 113 -0.71 -2.03 0.03
N LYS A 114 -0.60 -2.11 1.35
CA LYS A 114 -1.35 -3.12 2.09
C LYS A 114 -1.55 -2.78 3.57
N PHE A 115 -2.78 -2.99 4.05
CA PHE A 115 -3.08 -3.15 5.47
C PHE A 115 -2.83 -4.62 5.85
N GLY A 116 -1.59 -4.91 6.21
CA GLY A 116 -1.13 -6.25 6.51
C GLY A 116 -1.17 -6.57 8.01
N LYS A 117 -0.49 -7.64 8.38
CA LYS A 117 -0.40 -8.09 9.77
C LYS A 117 0.21 -7.02 10.68
N THR A 118 1.26 -6.32 10.22
CA THR A 118 1.92 -5.26 11.00
C THR A 118 0.95 -4.13 11.33
N GLU A 119 0.15 -3.70 10.36
CA GLU A 119 -0.87 -2.67 10.52
C GLU A 119 -2.02 -3.14 11.41
N ALA A 120 -2.45 -4.39 11.27
CA ALA A 120 -3.47 -4.99 12.14
C ALA A 120 -3.03 -5.04 13.61
N GLU A 121 -1.73 -5.20 13.85
CA GLU A 121 -1.11 -5.24 15.18
C GLU A 121 -0.73 -3.86 15.74
N GLY A 122 -0.99 -2.79 15.01
CA GLY A 122 -0.83 -1.41 15.50
C GLY A 122 0.37 -0.64 14.98
N GLY A 123 1.14 -1.23 14.06
CA GLY A 123 2.35 -0.60 13.49
C GLY A 123 2.23 -0.26 12.01
N GLY A 124 3.35 -0.28 11.32
CA GLY A 124 3.44 -0.09 9.87
C GLY A 124 2.88 1.25 9.41
N PHE A 125 1.98 1.21 8.44
CA PHE A 125 1.41 2.41 7.82
C PHE A 125 0.34 3.12 8.65
N ARG A 126 -0.05 2.62 9.82
CA ARG A 126 -1.09 3.28 10.66
C ARG A 126 -0.76 4.74 10.97
N GLY A 127 0.49 5.03 11.30
CA GLY A 127 0.93 6.40 11.59
C GLY A 127 0.77 7.33 10.39
N ILE A 128 1.12 6.85 9.20
CA ILE A 128 0.95 7.61 7.94
C ILE A 128 -0.53 7.89 7.68
N ILE A 129 -1.41 6.91 7.86
CA ILE A 129 -2.85 7.07 7.67
C ILE A 129 -3.37 8.16 8.62
N SER A 130 -2.99 8.12 9.90
CA SER A 130 -3.40 9.11 10.89
C SER A 130 -2.91 10.51 10.53
N ASP A 131 -1.66 10.65 10.12
CA ASP A 131 -1.08 11.95 9.73
C ASP A 131 -1.73 12.50 8.47
N ALA A 132 -1.98 11.64 7.48
CA ALA A 132 -2.66 12.02 6.25
C ALA A 132 -4.10 12.50 6.51
N LEU A 133 -4.84 11.81 7.36
CA LEU A 133 -6.19 12.22 7.76
C LEU A 133 -6.18 13.59 8.46
N THR A 134 -5.20 13.82 9.34
CA THR A 134 -5.04 15.11 10.03
C THR A 134 -4.77 16.25 9.03
N LEU A 135 -4.02 15.98 7.97
CA LEU A 135 -3.71 16.92 6.91
C LEU A 135 -4.79 17.00 5.82
N GLU A 136 -5.88 16.25 5.97
CA GLU A 136 -6.96 16.17 4.98
C GLU A 136 -6.49 15.67 3.60
N ILE A 137 -5.49 14.78 3.59
CA ILE A 137 -4.96 14.15 2.38
C ILE A 137 -5.65 12.77 2.22
N PRO A 138 -6.37 12.52 1.12
CA PRO A 138 -7.02 11.24 0.90
C PRO A 138 -6.04 10.07 0.87
N VAL A 139 -6.41 8.97 1.50
CA VAL A 139 -5.62 7.74 1.55
C VAL A 139 -6.37 6.61 0.87
N VAL A 140 -5.70 5.92 -0.02
CA VAL A 140 -6.17 4.67 -0.64
C VAL A 140 -5.22 3.55 -0.23
N ILE A 141 -5.76 2.46 0.28
CA ILE A 141 -4.94 1.33 0.76
C ILE A 141 -5.54 0.00 0.33
N GLY A 142 -4.67 -0.95 -0.03
CA GLY A 142 -5.06 -2.33 -0.29
C GLY A 142 -5.35 -3.07 1.01
N VAL A 143 -6.49 -3.76 1.06
CA VAL A 143 -6.88 -4.53 2.24
C VAL A 143 -7.16 -5.98 1.82
N PRO A 144 -6.26 -6.92 2.12
CA PRO A 144 -6.54 -8.33 1.91
C PRO A 144 -7.79 -8.75 2.67
N LEU A 145 -8.63 -9.56 2.05
CA LEU A 145 -9.88 -10.01 2.66
C LEU A 145 -9.69 -10.60 4.06
N ARG A 146 -8.59 -11.33 4.29
CA ARG A 146 -8.24 -11.88 5.61
C ARG A 146 -8.01 -10.82 6.69
N ASN A 147 -7.71 -9.57 6.33
CA ASN A 147 -7.47 -8.46 7.24
C ASN A 147 -8.64 -7.47 7.30
N LEU A 148 -9.74 -7.76 6.62
CA LEU A 148 -10.87 -6.84 6.51
C LEU A 148 -11.51 -6.51 7.87
N ALA A 149 -11.65 -7.50 8.74
CA ALA A 149 -12.19 -7.27 10.08
C ALA A 149 -11.31 -6.33 10.91
N ALA A 150 -9.99 -6.53 10.89
CA ALA A 150 -9.03 -5.65 11.57
C ALA A 150 -9.01 -4.24 10.96
N TRP A 151 -9.14 -4.14 9.64
CA TRP A 151 -9.27 -2.87 8.95
C TRP A 151 -10.51 -2.09 9.40
N ARG A 152 -11.65 -2.74 9.43
CA ARG A 152 -12.93 -2.12 9.86
C ARG A 152 -12.90 -1.65 11.30
N GLU A 153 -12.24 -2.40 12.17
CA GLU A 153 -12.03 -2.00 13.55
C GLU A 153 -11.18 -0.74 13.66
N PHE A 154 -10.12 -0.65 12.83
CA PHE A 154 -9.24 0.52 12.78
C PHE A 154 -9.90 1.74 12.12
N ALA A 155 -10.51 1.55 10.96
CA ALA A 155 -11.00 2.66 10.12
C ALA A 155 -12.38 3.19 10.57
N GLY A 156 -13.19 2.37 11.20
CA GLY A 156 -14.55 2.75 11.60
C GLY A 156 -15.39 3.23 10.41
N ASP A 157 -16.20 4.26 10.63
CA ASP A 157 -17.11 4.80 9.62
C ASP A 157 -16.45 5.80 8.64
N LEU A 158 -15.14 6.05 8.78
CA LEU A 158 -14.41 7.01 7.94
C LEU A 158 -14.06 6.47 6.56
N ALA A 159 -14.09 5.15 6.40
CA ALA A 159 -13.61 4.49 5.20
C ALA A 159 -14.71 4.10 4.23
N ALA A 160 -14.47 4.34 2.94
CA ALA A 160 -15.19 3.67 1.86
C ALA A 160 -14.47 2.36 1.51
N GLU A 161 -15.21 1.38 1.04
CA GLU A 161 -14.68 0.08 0.61
C GLU A 161 -15.08 -0.21 -0.83
N TYR A 162 -14.12 -0.66 -1.64
CA TYR A 162 -14.35 -1.20 -2.97
C TYR A 162 -13.86 -2.63 -3.03
N ASP A 163 -14.74 -3.55 -3.40
CA ASP A 163 -14.40 -4.96 -3.54
C ASP A 163 -13.87 -5.24 -4.95
N LEU A 164 -12.63 -5.68 -5.03
CA LEU A 164 -11.95 -6.01 -6.29
C LEU A 164 -12.11 -7.48 -6.68
N SER A 165 -12.79 -8.29 -5.88
CA SER A 165 -12.92 -9.74 -6.14
C SER A 165 -13.74 -10.07 -7.41
N GLY A 166 -14.49 -9.13 -7.93
CA GLY A 166 -15.28 -9.28 -9.16
C GLY A 166 -14.71 -8.60 -10.40
N VAL A 167 -13.48 -8.13 -10.32
CA VAL A 167 -12.82 -7.35 -11.40
C VAL A 167 -11.97 -8.26 -12.27
#